data_0351d2502f2903ec21d5b0edc578a1c6
#
_entry.id   0351d2502f2903ec21d5b0edc578a1c6
#
_cell.length_a   1.000
_cell.length_b   1.000
_cell.length_c   1.000
_cell.angle_alpha   90.00
_cell.angle_beta   90.00
_cell.angle_gamma   90.00
#
_symmetry.space_group_name_H-M   'P 1'
#
loop_
_entity.id
_entity.type
_entity.pdbx_description
1 polymer ?
#
loop_
_entity_poly.entity_id
_entity_poly.type
_entity_poly.pdbx_seq_one_letter_code
_entity_poly.pdbx_strand_id
1 'polypeptide(L)'
;MKMLSLPINAIVVFNQGDRPQPRKFRYVERDGSMQDVKVDQVLYVEEKNRLSNPIFIYHCQSTIRGMNRRYELKYFLRDARWELLKM
;
A
#
# COMPACT_ATOMS: atom_id res chain seq x y z
N MET A 1 6.42 -10.59 -10.15
CA MET A 1 5.60 -9.53 -9.54
C MET A 1 4.72 -8.90 -10.61
N LYS A 2 3.46 -8.75 -10.34
CA LYS A 2 2.47 -8.31 -11.32
C LYS A 2 2.01 -6.88 -11.01
N MET A 3 1.93 -6.03 -12.04
CA MET A 3 1.35 -4.69 -11.91
C MET A 3 -0.16 -4.78 -11.78
N LEU A 4 -0.71 -4.19 -10.73
CA LEU A 4 -2.13 -4.27 -10.41
C LEU A 4 -2.84 -2.92 -10.47
N SER A 5 -2.28 -1.91 -9.83
CA SER A 5 -2.88 -0.58 -9.68
C SER A 5 -4.34 -0.64 -9.19
N LEU A 6 -4.57 -1.44 -8.14
CA LEU A 6 -5.90 -1.64 -7.59
C LEU A 6 -6.18 -0.62 -6.47
N PRO A 7 -7.31 0.08 -6.52
CA PRO A 7 -7.73 0.89 -5.37
C PRO A 7 -7.92 0.00 -4.14
N ILE A 8 -7.48 0.49 -2.99
CA ILE A 8 -7.62 -0.25 -1.73
C ILE A 8 -8.16 0.67 -0.64
N ASN A 9 -8.73 0.05 0.38
CA ASN A 9 -9.04 0.73 1.64
C ASN A 9 -7.95 0.37 2.63
N ALA A 10 -7.38 1.38 3.27
CA ALA A 10 -6.25 1.18 4.17
C ALA A 10 -6.53 1.78 5.55
N ILE A 11 -6.07 1.08 6.57
CA ILE A 11 -5.98 1.61 7.93
C ILE A 11 -4.55 2.08 8.11
N VAL A 12 -4.39 3.36 8.43
CA VAL A 12 -3.07 3.98 8.54
C VAL A 12 -2.94 4.72 9.85
N VAL A 13 -1.70 4.89 10.28
CA VAL A 13 -1.36 5.70 11.44
C VAL A 13 -0.64 6.94 10.94
N PHE A 14 -1.12 8.10 11.36
CA PHE A 14 -0.47 9.38 11.10
C PHE A 14 0.18 9.86 12.40
N ASN A 15 1.50 9.89 12.40
CA ASN A 15 2.27 10.50 13.48
C ASN A 15 2.63 11.93 13.07
N GLN A 16 2.59 12.85 14.02
CA GLN A 16 2.88 14.25 13.74
C GLN A 16 4.24 14.40 13.06
N GLY A 17 4.25 15.10 11.91
CA GLY A 17 5.47 15.38 11.18
C GLY A 17 6.03 14.22 10.37
N ASP A 18 5.28 13.12 10.27
CA ASP A 18 5.75 11.93 9.59
C ASP A 18 4.80 11.52 8.45
N ARG A 19 5.28 10.62 7.60
CA ARG A 19 4.46 10.02 6.56
C ARG A 19 3.42 9.08 7.16
N PRO A 20 2.25 8.90 6.50
CA PRO A 20 1.31 7.90 6.96
C PRO A 20 1.94 6.50 6.91
N GLN A 21 1.64 5.69 7.93
CA GLN A 21 2.16 4.33 8.03
C GLN A 21 1.02 3.36 7.83
N PRO A 22 1.02 2.58 6.73
CA PRO A 22 -0.04 1.62 6.49
C PRO A 22 0.08 0.45 7.46
N ARG A 23 -1.05 0.09 8.09
CA ARG A 23 -1.11 -1.01 9.05
C ARG A 23 -1.83 -2.22 8.49
N LYS A 24 -2.89 -1.97 7.74
CA LYS A 24 -3.74 -3.02 7.19
C LYS A 24 -4.45 -2.47 5.96
N PHE A 25 -4.68 -3.32 4.97
CA PHE A 25 -5.46 -2.89 3.82
C PHE A 25 -6.37 -4.00 3.33
N ARG A 26 -7.37 -3.61 2.54
CA ARG A 26 -8.31 -4.51 1.91
C ARG A 26 -8.33 -4.26 0.42
N TYR A 27 -8.27 -5.32 -0.35
CA TYR A 27 -8.44 -5.25 -1.80
C TYR A 27 -9.45 -6.29 -2.26
N VAL A 28 -10.00 -6.07 -3.45
CA VAL A 28 -11.00 -6.96 -4.05
C VAL A 28 -10.33 -7.73 -5.18
N GLU A 29 -10.41 -9.06 -5.12
CA GLU A 29 -9.89 -9.93 -6.17
C GLU A 29 -10.84 -9.96 -7.37
N ARG A 30 -10.37 -10.54 -8.48
CA ARG A 30 -11.15 -10.65 -9.72
C ARG A 30 -12.51 -11.31 -9.54
N ASP A 31 -12.57 -12.31 -8.69
CA ASP A 31 -13.81 -13.06 -8.43
C ASP A 31 -14.77 -12.32 -7.50
N GLY A 32 -14.42 -11.11 -7.07
CA GLY A 32 -15.21 -10.30 -6.17
C GLY A 32 -14.96 -10.57 -4.70
N SER A 33 -14.11 -11.53 -4.35
CA SER A 33 -13.78 -11.79 -2.94
C SER A 33 -12.89 -10.68 -2.38
N MET A 34 -13.07 -10.37 -1.10
CA MET A 34 -12.28 -9.38 -0.39
C MET A 34 -11.15 -10.05 0.35
N GLN A 35 -9.96 -9.43 0.29
CA GLN A 35 -8.79 -9.90 1.01
C GLN A 35 -8.30 -8.80 1.93
N ASP A 36 -8.12 -9.15 3.21
CA ASP A 36 -7.53 -8.27 4.20
C ASP A 36 -6.08 -8.68 4.41
N VAL A 37 -5.17 -7.71 4.35
CA VAL A 37 -3.74 -7.94 4.52
C VAL A 37 -3.25 -7.06 5.64
N LYS A 38 -2.62 -7.69 6.65
CA LYS A 38 -1.90 -6.95 7.69
C LYS A 38 -0.50 -6.64 7.15
N VAL A 39 -0.09 -5.39 7.23
CA VAL A 39 1.26 -4.99 6.82
C VAL A 39 2.22 -5.36 7.94
N ASP A 40 2.97 -6.44 7.73
CA ASP A 40 3.90 -6.92 8.77
C ASP A 40 5.14 -6.04 8.83
N GLN A 41 5.63 -5.58 7.68
CA GLN A 41 6.84 -4.79 7.62
C GLN A 41 6.83 -3.86 6.42
N VAL A 42 7.21 -2.61 6.64
CA VAL A 42 7.56 -1.66 5.57
C VAL A 42 9.08 -1.70 5.44
N LEU A 43 9.58 -2.20 4.31
CA LEU A 43 11.01 -2.35 4.09
C LEU A 43 11.68 -1.00 3.81
N TYR A 44 11.07 -0.22 2.92
CA TYR A 44 11.50 1.15 2.63
C TYR A 44 10.41 1.89 1.88
N VAL A 45 10.55 3.21 1.80
CA VAL A 45 9.58 4.09 1.14
C VAL A 45 10.32 4.95 0.12
N GLU A 46 9.79 4.98 -1.10
CA GLU A 46 10.25 5.90 -2.12
C GLU A 46 9.33 7.12 -2.17
N GLU A 47 9.93 8.29 -2.25
CA GLU A 47 9.21 9.55 -2.42
C GLU A 47 9.37 9.99 -3.86
N LYS A 48 8.25 10.24 -4.55
CA LYS A 48 8.25 10.74 -5.93
C LYS A 48 7.37 11.97 -6.01
N ASN A 49 7.83 12.97 -6.75
CA ASN A 49 7.07 14.20 -6.95
C ASN A 49 6.94 14.43 -8.45
N ARG A 50 5.76 14.16 -8.99
CA ARG A 50 5.45 14.36 -10.40
C ARG A 50 4.47 15.52 -10.54
N LEU A 51 4.88 16.56 -11.27
CA LEU A 51 4.01 17.70 -11.56
C LEU A 51 3.37 18.26 -10.28
N SER A 52 4.18 18.43 -9.24
CA SER A 52 3.75 18.92 -7.92
C SER A 52 2.73 18.00 -7.25
N ASN A 53 2.72 16.73 -7.60
CA ASN A 53 1.84 15.73 -7.01
C ASN A 53 2.69 14.69 -6.26
N PRO A 54 2.91 14.87 -4.96
CA PRO A 54 3.76 13.95 -4.20
C PRO A 54 3.10 12.58 -4.06
N ILE A 55 3.91 11.55 -4.25
CA ILE A 55 3.50 10.15 -4.19
C ILE A 55 4.51 9.41 -3.34
N PHE A 56 4.04 8.55 -2.44
CA PHE A 56 4.89 7.63 -1.69
C PHE A 56 4.65 6.21 -2.16
N ILE A 57 5.73 5.46 -2.42
CA ILE A 57 5.64 4.04 -2.74
C ILE A 57 6.25 3.27 -1.59
N TYR A 58 5.42 2.50 -0.90
CA TYR A 58 5.81 1.70 0.25
C TYR A 58 6.12 0.28 -0.21
N HIS A 59 7.37 -0.15 -0.03
CA HIS A 59 7.80 -1.51 -0.32
C HIS A 59 7.59 -2.33 0.94
N CYS A 60 6.64 -3.24 0.90
CA CYS A 60 6.14 -3.94 2.08
C CYS A 60 6.34 -5.44 1.96
N GLN A 61 6.21 -6.10 3.10
CA GLN A 61 6.29 -7.54 3.22
C GLN A 61 5.28 -8.01 4.25
N SER A 62 4.59 -9.09 3.93
CA SER A 62 3.61 -9.69 4.83
C SER A 62 3.53 -11.19 4.59
N THR A 63 3.12 -11.93 5.62
CA THR A 63 2.75 -13.32 5.47
C THR A 63 1.27 -13.37 5.07
N ILE A 64 1.01 -13.89 3.86
CA ILE A 64 -0.34 -13.98 3.31
C ILE A 64 -0.60 -15.45 3.01
N ARG A 65 -1.62 -16.03 3.66
CA ARG A 65 -1.95 -17.45 3.50
C ARG A 65 -0.74 -18.35 3.72
N GLY A 66 0.05 -18.05 4.76
CA GLY A 66 1.23 -18.81 5.13
C GLY A 66 2.46 -18.59 4.26
N MET A 67 2.38 -17.69 3.28
CA MET A 67 3.49 -17.38 2.39
C MET A 67 3.98 -15.97 2.60
N ASN A 68 5.30 -15.80 2.63
CA ASN A 68 5.90 -14.48 2.70
C ASN A 68 5.84 -13.81 1.33
N ARG A 69 5.12 -12.70 1.25
CA ARG A 69 4.88 -11.98 0.00
C ARG A 69 5.40 -10.55 0.11
N ARG A 70 6.04 -10.10 -0.96
CA ARG A 70 6.41 -8.69 -1.10
C ARG A 70 5.43 -8.01 -2.02
N TYR A 71 5.11 -6.75 -1.70
CA TYR A 71 4.16 -5.96 -2.48
C TYR A 71 4.49 -4.49 -2.32
N GLU A 72 3.86 -3.67 -3.16
CA GLU A 72 4.05 -2.23 -3.15
C GLU A 72 2.71 -1.53 -3.00
N LEU A 73 2.64 -0.60 -2.06
CA LEU A 73 1.48 0.27 -1.87
C LEU A 73 1.84 1.68 -2.30
N LYS A 74 0.93 2.33 -3.02
CA LYS A 74 1.13 3.69 -3.50
C LYS A 74 0.15 4.62 -2.81
N TYR A 75 0.67 5.67 -2.20
CA TYR A 75 -0.13 6.68 -1.53
C TYR A 75 -0.05 8.00 -2.31
N PHE A 76 -1.23 8.52 -2.68
CA PHE A 76 -1.36 9.80 -3.36
C PHE A 76 -1.67 10.86 -2.31
N LEU A 77 -0.68 11.67 -1.98
CA LEU A 77 -0.78 12.62 -0.87
C LEU A 77 -1.93 13.62 -1.06
N ARG A 78 -2.10 14.14 -2.26
CA ARG A 78 -3.11 15.16 -2.54
C ARG A 78 -4.53 14.61 -2.45
N ASP A 79 -4.73 13.34 -2.81
CA ASP A 79 -6.04 12.71 -2.85
C ASP A 79 -6.34 11.88 -1.60
N ALA A 80 -5.34 11.69 -0.73
CA ALA A 80 -5.42 10.82 0.44
C ALA A 80 -5.90 9.41 0.04
N ARG A 81 -5.37 8.87 -1.06
CA ARG A 81 -5.84 7.65 -1.70
C ARG A 81 -4.72 6.64 -1.78
N TRP A 82 -5.05 5.36 -1.60
CA TRP A 82 -4.10 4.26 -1.66
C TRP A 82 -4.42 3.31 -2.80
N GLU A 83 -3.36 2.75 -3.38
CA GLU A 83 -3.47 1.69 -4.39
C GLU A 83 -2.48 0.57 -4.08
N LEU A 84 -2.91 -0.66 -4.34
CA LEU A 84 -1.99 -1.80 -4.40
C LEU A 84 -1.37 -1.79 -5.79
N LEU A 85 -0.07 -1.49 -5.85
CA LEU A 85 0.61 -1.26 -7.12
C LEU A 85 1.14 -2.55 -7.73
N LYS A 86 1.77 -3.39 -6.91
CA LYS A 86 2.35 -4.67 -7.33
C LYS A 86 2.21 -5.69 -6.22
N MET A 87 2.06 -6.94 -6.63
CA MET A 87 2.10 -8.04 -5.67
C MET A 87 2.61 -9.32 -6.33
#